data_271c92c6a297db74ebae6b3e18e9392f
#
_entry.id   271c92c6a297db74ebae6b3e18e9392f
#
_cell.length_a   1.000
_cell.length_b   1.000
_cell.length_c   1.000
_cell.angle_alpha   90.00
_cell.angle_beta   90.00
_cell.angle_gamma   90.00
#
_symmetry.space_group_name_H-M   'P 1'
#
loop_
_entity.id
_entity.type
_entity.pdbx_description
1 polymer ?
#
loop_
_entity_poly.entity_id
_entity_poly.type
_entity_poly.pdbx_seq_one_letter_code
_entity_poly.pdbx_strand_id
1 'polypeptide(L)'
;MVDPVNEPSFRLDVAGLSNAFEVLSFAGRESISEPFVFDVDLLIEDPTLDLAGLLYRPASLLFGPAGNAIHGQLHELVQRDHGPGIRLCQVRLGPKLACLAQRFSQRIFSDRSVPQILDQVLREHGIVDQDRRFELVGDYPPRDFCTQYRESDLQFVQRL
;
A
#
# COMPACT_ATOMS: atom_id res chain seq x y z
N MET A 1 28.08 -24.79 -15.86
CA MET A 1 26.79 -25.28 -15.36
C MET A 1 26.56 -24.51 -14.07
N VAL A 2 25.76 -23.45 -14.15
CA VAL A 2 25.49 -22.60 -12.99
C VAL A 2 24.37 -23.30 -12.21
N ASP A 3 24.62 -23.53 -10.94
CA ASP A 3 23.69 -24.22 -10.05
C ASP A 3 22.43 -23.33 -9.83
N PRO A 4 21.21 -23.80 -10.13
CA PRO A 4 19.99 -22.99 -10.02
C PRO A 4 19.54 -22.75 -8.55
N VAL A 5 20.37 -23.10 -7.58
CA VAL A 5 20.02 -23.07 -6.14
C VAL A 5 20.19 -21.67 -5.53
N ASN A 6 20.67 -20.68 -6.24
CA ASN A 6 21.02 -19.38 -5.66
C ASN A 6 20.32 -18.17 -6.32
N GLU A 7 19.10 -18.34 -6.82
CA GLU A 7 18.25 -17.18 -7.08
C GLU A 7 17.70 -16.66 -5.74
N PRO A 8 17.79 -15.35 -5.47
CA PRO A 8 17.23 -14.79 -4.25
C PRO A 8 15.73 -15.13 -4.22
N SER A 9 15.32 -15.80 -3.14
CA SER A 9 13.92 -16.22 -2.96
C SER A 9 12.93 -15.05 -2.77
N PHE A 10 13.47 -13.81 -2.76
CA PHE A 10 12.71 -12.57 -2.54
C PHE A 10 13.13 -11.50 -3.54
N ARG A 11 12.15 -10.79 -4.10
CA ARG A 11 12.40 -9.68 -5.02
C ARG A 11 11.35 -8.59 -4.81
N LEU A 12 11.79 -7.32 -4.80
CA LEU A 12 10.91 -6.16 -4.84
C LEU A 12 10.99 -5.51 -6.23
N ASP A 13 9.92 -5.60 -6.96
CA ASP A 13 9.76 -4.90 -8.24
C ASP A 13 9.02 -3.58 -8.00
N VAL A 14 9.60 -2.48 -8.42
CA VAL A 14 8.99 -1.13 -8.33
C VAL A 14 8.78 -0.59 -9.74
N ALA A 15 7.61 -0.05 -10.02
CA ALA A 15 7.26 0.45 -11.34
C ALA A 15 8.29 1.47 -11.84
N GLY A 16 8.84 1.21 -13.04
CA GLY A 16 9.87 2.05 -13.67
C GLY A 16 11.29 1.84 -13.17
N LEU A 17 11.52 0.84 -12.31
CA LEU A 17 12.84 0.51 -11.79
C LEU A 17 13.02 -1.01 -11.81
N SER A 18 13.85 -1.51 -12.71
CA SER A 18 14.13 -2.94 -12.80
C SER A 18 15.40 -3.28 -12.03
N ASN A 19 15.32 -4.29 -11.15
CA ASN A 19 16.47 -4.86 -10.43
C ASN A 19 17.33 -3.84 -9.64
N ALA A 20 16.71 -2.78 -9.12
CA ALA A 20 17.41 -1.72 -8.39
C ALA A 20 17.65 -2.06 -6.90
N PHE A 21 17.08 -3.18 -6.42
CA PHE A 21 17.03 -3.49 -4.99
C PHE A 21 17.37 -4.96 -4.73
N GLU A 22 18.18 -5.19 -3.72
CA GLU A 22 18.34 -6.50 -3.11
C GLU A 22 17.50 -6.54 -1.83
N VAL A 23 16.58 -7.52 -1.73
CA VAL A 23 15.75 -7.72 -0.54
C VAL A 23 16.53 -8.53 0.48
N LEU A 24 16.83 -7.92 1.62
CA LEU A 24 17.57 -8.59 2.72
C LEU A 24 16.61 -9.38 3.61
N SER A 25 15.49 -8.77 3.95
CA SER A 25 14.45 -9.38 4.78
C SER A 25 13.09 -8.67 4.56
N PHE A 26 12.03 -9.34 4.95
CA PHE A 26 10.73 -8.66 5.09
C PHE A 26 9.91 -9.25 6.24
N ALA A 27 9.02 -8.44 6.79
CA ALA A 27 8.00 -8.86 7.73
C ALA A 27 6.66 -8.29 7.30
N GLY A 28 5.61 -9.10 7.32
CA GLY A 28 4.30 -8.68 6.87
C GLY A 28 3.19 -9.05 7.85
N ARG A 29 2.11 -8.28 7.77
CA ARG A 29 0.85 -8.54 8.48
C ARG A 29 -0.32 -8.33 7.54
N GLU A 30 -1.19 -9.31 7.51
CA GLU A 30 -2.48 -9.27 6.84
C GLU A 30 -3.57 -9.61 7.85
N SER A 31 -4.63 -8.83 7.88
CA SER A 31 -5.76 -9.02 8.79
C SER A 31 -7.07 -8.66 8.08
N ILE A 32 -8.16 -9.27 8.52
CA ILE A 32 -9.50 -8.88 8.07
C ILE A 32 -9.79 -7.45 8.56
N SER A 33 -10.36 -6.63 7.69
CA SER A 33 -10.76 -5.24 7.97
C SER A 33 -9.59 -4.27 8.24
N GLU A 34 -8.35 -4.67 7.98
CA GLU A 34 -7.18 -3.80 8.06
C GLU A 34 -6.39 -3.81 6.75
N PRO A 35 -5.84 -2.67 6.32
CA PRO A 35 -4.86 -2.68 5.24
C PRO A 35 -3.67 -3.57 5.59
N PHE A 36 -3.26 -4.43 4.66
CA PHE A 36 -2.02 -5.18 4.85
C PHE A 36 -0.82 -4.25 4.91
N VAL A 37 0.25 -4.69 5.58
CA VAL A 37 1.52 -3.98 5.63
C VAL A 37 2.68 -4.96 5.56
N PHE A 38 3.67 -4.64 4.72
CA PHE A 38 4.94 -5.35 4.65
C PHE A 38 6.07 -4.34 4.78
N ASP A 39 6.88 -4.50 5.82
CA ASP A 39 8.13 -3.77 5.99
C ASP A 39 9.24 -4.61 5.33
N VAL A 40 9.95 -4.02 4.38
CA VAL A 40 10.96 -4.70 3.56
C VAL A 40 12.28 -3.98 3.72
N ASP A 41 13.29 -4.70 4.17
CA ASP A 41 14.66 -4.21 4.28
C ASP A 41 15.39 -4.42 2.96
N LEU A 42 15.96 -3.35 2.43
CA LEU A 42 16.59 -3.31 1.12
C LEU A 42 18.04 -2.87 1.20
N LEU A 43 18.87 -3.48 0.37
CA LEU A 43 20.17 -2.97 0.03
C LEU A 43 20.10 -2.33 -1.36
N ILE A 44 20.61 -1.09 -1.46
CA ILE A 44 20.62 -0.28 -2.68
C ILE A 44 22.06 0.07 -3.00
N GLU A 45 22.57 -0.43 -4.12
CA GLU A 45 23.94 -0.19 -4.56
C GLU A 45 24.10 1.10 -5.36
N ASP A 46 23.01 1.62 -5.95
CA ASP A 46 23.05 2.88 -6.70
C ASP A 46 22.95 4.09 -5.75
N PRO A 47 24.05 4.84 -5.54
CA PRO A 47 24.05 6.01 -4.67
C PRO A 47 23.23 7.17 -5.27
N THR A 48 22.95 7.14 -6.57
CA THR A 48 22.26 8.25 -7.29
C THR A 48 20.75 8.06 -7.34
N LEU A 49 20.24 6.89 -6.93
CA LEU A 49 18.81 6.61 -6.96
C LEU A 49 18.04 7.60 -6.06
N ASP A 50 17.06 8.27 -6.65
CA ASP A 50 16.15 9.15 -5.91
C ASP A 50 15.17 8.33 -5.05
N LEU A 51 15.47 8.25 -3.75
CA LEU A 51 14.66 7.51 -2.79
C LEU A 51 13.29 8.16 -2.56
N ALA A 52 13.21 9.49 -2.59
CA ALA A 52 11.93 10.18 -2.40
C ALA A 52 10.96 9.89 -3.55
N GLY A 53 11.48 9.76 -4.75
CA GLY A 53 10.72 9.38 -5.94
C GLY A 53 10.17 7.96 -5.94
N LEU A 54 10.52 7.12 -4.95
CA LEU A 54 9.93 5.78 -4.77
C LEU A 54 8.56 5.82 -4.08
N LEU A 55 8.29 6.86 -3.30
CA LEU A 55 7.04 6.95 -2.54
C LEU A 55 5.83 6.95 -3.48
N TYR A 56 4.82 6.20 -3.09
CA TYR A 56 3.55 5.99 -3.79
C TYR A 56 3.67 5.32 -5.17
N ARG A 57 4.86 4.83 -5.56
CA ARG A 57 4.98 4.00 -6.76
C ARG A 57 4.36 2.61 -6.52
N PRO A 58 3.69 2.06 -7.54
CA PRO A 58 3.28 0.67 -7.53
C PRO A 58 4.50 -0.24 -7.36
N ALA A 59 4.36 -1.22 -6.49
CA ALA A 59 5.41 -2.19 -6.22
C ALA A 59 4.83 -3.58 -5.96
N SER A 60 5.64 -4.59 -6.19
CA SER A 60 5.30 -5.99 -5.99
C SER A 60 6.43 -6.69 -5.25
N LEU A 61 6.10 -7.25 -4.09
CA LEU A 61 7.01 -8.13 -3.35
C LEU A 61 6.76 -9.57 -3.79
N LEU A 62 7.75 -10.15 -4.44
CA LEU A 62 7.73 -11.54 -4.90
C LEU A 62 8.49 -12.42 -3.91
N PHE A 63 7.94 -13.60 -3.60
CA PHE A 63 8.56 -14.53 -2.67
C PHE A 63 8.20 -15.99 -2.97
N GLY A 64 9.15 -16.86 -2.64
CA GLY A 64 9.02 -18.29 -2.79
C GLY A 64 9.12 -18.80 -4.24
N PRO A 65 9.29 -20.13 -4.39
CA PRO A 65 9.53 -20.76 -5.69
C PRO A 65 8.33 -20.75 -6.63
N ALA A 66 7.13 -20.53 -6.11
CA ALA A 66 5.88 -20.50 -6.88
C ALA A 66 5.57 -19.11 -7.47
N GLY A 67 6.43 -18.11 -7.23
CA GLY A 67 6.21 -16.74 -7.72
C GLY A 67 5.02 -16.06 -7.05
N ASN A 68 4.76 -16.34 -5.78
CA ASN A 68 3.77 -15.59 -5.01
C ASN A 68 4.16 -14.12 -4.98
N ALA A 69 3.17 -13.24 -5.11
CA ALA A 69 3.41 -11.81 -5.10
C ALA A 69 2.35 -11.07 -4.29
N ILE A 70 2.81 -10.04 -3.57
CA ILE A 70 1.94 -9.05 -2.94
C ILE A 70 2.11 -7.75 -3.69
N HIS A 71 1.00 -7.23 -4.18
CA HIS A 71 0.95 -6.01 -4.96
C HIS A 71 0.43 -4.85 -4.12
N GLY A 72 1.09 -3.70 -4.22
CA GLY A 72 0.71 -2.50 -3.50
C GLY A 72 1.45 -1.29 -4.00
N GLN A 73 1.66 -0.34 -3.11
CA GLN A 73 2.51 0.83 -3.35
C GLN A 73 3.38 1.10 -2.13
N LEU A 74 4.46 1.84 -2.31
CA LEU A 74 5.38 2.19 -1.23
C LEU A 74 4.86 3.41 -0.48
N HIS A 75 4.57 3.27 0.82
CA HIS A 75 4.01 4.33 1.65
C HIS A 75 5.05 5.06 2.50
N GLU A 76 6.11 4.39 2.86
CA GLU A 76 7.14 4.91 3.74
C GLU A 76 8.50 4.40 3.29
N LEU A 77 9.51 5.24 3.44
CA LEU A 77 10.89 4.88 3.19
C LEU A 77 11.75 5.50 4.29
N VAL A 78 12.52 4.65 4.96
CA VAL A 78 13.47 5.06 5.99
C VAL A 78 14.85 4.59 5.57
N GLN A 79 15.76 5.52 5.36
CA GLN A 79 17.18 5.18 5.20
C GLN A 79 17.77 4.90 6.58
N ARG A 80 18.31 3.70 6.78
CA ARG A 80 18.82 3.26 8.07
C ARG A 80 20.31 3.48 8.21
N ASP A 81 21.06 3.18 7.15
CA ASP A 81 22.51 3.34 7.14
C ASP A 81 23.00 3.62 5.72
N HIS A 82 24.21 4.16 5.60
CA HIS A 82 24.91 4.35 4.34
C HIS A 82 26.40 4.18 4.56
N GLY A 83 26.96 3.22 3.81
CA GLY A 83 28.42 3.06 3.64
C GLY A 83 28.87 3.61 2.29
N PRO A 84 30.16 3.55 1.97
CA PRO A 84 30.64 3.89 0.64
C PRO A 84 29.99 3.01 -0.43
N GLY A 85 29.09 3.61 -1.24
CA GLY A 85 28.42 2.93 -2.36
C GLY A 85 27.23 2.02 -1.99
N ILE A 86 26.84 1.93 -0.71
CA ILE A 86 25.76 1.06 -0.24
C ILE A 86 24.82 1.86 0.66
N ARG A 87 23.51 1.71 0.45
CA ARG A 87 22.46 2.28 1.31
C ARG A 87 21.55 1.17 1.81
N LEU A 88 21.38 1.10 3.12
CA LEU A 88 20.39 0.24 3.77
C LEU A 88 19.12 1.05 3.99
N CYS A 89 18.03 0.58 3.42
CA CYS A 89 16.75 1.25 3.49
C CYS A 89 15.67 0.27 3.93
N GLN A 90 14.68 0.76 4.65
CA GLN A 90 13.44 0.04 4.90
C GLN A 90 12.32 0.74 4.16
N VAL A 91 11.53 -0.01 3.41
CA VAL A 91 10.32 0.49 2.74
C VAL A 91 9.11 -0.22 3.28
N ARG A 92 7.99 0.50 3.31
CA ARG A 92 6.69 -0.06 3.69
C ARG A 92 5.80 -0.20 2.46
N LEU A 93 5.47 -1.45 2.14
CA LEU A 93 4.53 -1.81 1.08
C LEU A 93 3.14 -1.99 1.67
N GLY A 94 2.13 -1.37 1.07
CA GLY A 94 0.74 -1.50 1.47
C GLY A 94 -0.24 -1.20 0.33
N PRO A 95 -1.54 -1.40 0.52
CA PRO A 95 -2.54 -1.09 -0.49
C PRO A 95 -2.75 0.42 -0.61
N LYS A 96 -3.30 0.90 -1.74
CA LYS A 96 -3.74 2.31 -1.89
C LYS A 96 -4.65 2.77 -0.74
N LEU A 97 -5.46 1.86 -0.21
CA LEU A 97 -6.37 2.12 0.90
C LEU A 97 -5.67 2.71 2.13
N ALA A 98 -4.40 2.35 2.37
CA ALA A 98 -3.64 2.88 3.49
C ALA A 98 -3.44 4.41 3.44
N CYS A 99 -3.50 5.03 2.26
CA CYS A 99 -3.43 6.49 2.12
C CYS A 99 -4.59 7.22 2.80
N LEU A 100 -5.74 6.58 2.96
CA LEU A 100 -6.89 7.16 3.62
C LEU A 100 -6.62 7.51 5.10
N ALA A 101 -5.64 6.87 5.72
CA ALA A 101 -5.23 7.15 7.09
C ALA A 101 -4.59 8.55 7.26
N GLN A 102 -4.08 9.13 6.18
CA GLN A 102 -3.34 10.40 6.22
C GLN A 102 -4.24 11.62 6.13
N ARG A 103 -5.49 11.48 5.66
CA ARG A 103 -6.43 12.60 5.54
C ARG A 103 -7.49 12.55 6.62
N PHE A 104 -7.52 13.59 7.46
CA PHE A 104 -8.55 13.81 8.47
C PHE A 104 -9.57 14.81 7.95
N SER A 105 -10.85 14.48 8.08
CA SER A 105 -11.93 15.28 7.54
C SER A 105 -13.04 15.55 8.56
N GLN A 106 -13.78 16.63 8.32
CA GLN A 106 -15.01 16.96 9.05
C GLN A 106 -16.05 17.36 8.00
N ARG A 107 -17.01 16.48 7.76
CA ARG A 107 -18.01 16.67 6.72
C ARG A 107 -19.28 15.88 7.00
N ILE A 108 -20.35 16.32 6.38
CA ILE A 108 -21.67 15.70 6.47
C ILE A 108 -22.07 15.26 5.06
N PHE A 109 -22.53 14.04 4.96
CA PHE A 109 -23.16 13.50 3.76
C PHE A 109 -24.67 13.46 4.00
N SER A 110 -25.44 14.12 3.16
CA SER A 110 -26.90 14.14 3.24
C SER A 110 -27.51 13.32 2.11
N ASP A 111 -28.62 12.64 2.42
CA ASP A 111 -29.42 11.86 1.47
C ASP A 111 -28.60 10.86 0.64
N ARG A 112 -27.64 10.17 1.30
CA ARG A 112 -26.77 9.19 0.66
C ARG A 112 -26.77 7.85 1.37
N SER A 113 -26.75 6.78 0.59
CA SER A 113 -26.51 5.44 1.11
C SER A 113 -25.05 5.22 1.50
N VAL A 114 -24.79 4.24 2.37
CA VAL A 114 -23.42 3.87 2.75
C VAL A 114 -22.54 3.54 1.54
N PRO A 115 -22.97 2.72 0.57
CA PRO A 115 -22.17 2.48 -0.63
C PRO A 115 -21.83 3.75 -1.43
N GLN A 116 -22.77 4.72 -1.53
CA GLN A 116 -22.50 5.99 -2.21
C GLN A 116 -21.48 6.86 -1.47
N ILE A 117 -21.51 6.84 -0.13
CA ILE A 117 -20.52 7.56 0.69
C ILE A 117 -19.15 6.91 0.52
N LEU A 118 -19.07 5.59 0.60
CA LEU A 118 -17.82 4.83 0.40
C LEU A 118 -17.24 5.08 -0.99
N ASP A 119 -18.08 5.01 -2.04
CA ASP A 119 -17.69 5.29 -3.42
C ASP A 119 -17.05 6.67 -3.55
N GLN A 120 -17.70 7.69 -2.99
CA GLN A 120 -17.19 9.05 -3.03
C GLN A 120 -15.84 9.17 -2.34
N VAL A 121 -15.71 8.67 -1.10
CA VAL A 121 -14.47 8.78 -0.32
C VAL A 121 -13.32 8.06 -1.02
N LEU A 122 -13.55 6.87 -1.54
CA LEU A 122 -12.53 6.09 -2.24
C LEU A 122 -12.09 6.77 -3.54
N ARG A 123 -13.03 7.32 -4.33
CA ARG A 123 -12.71 8.07 -5.56
C ARG A 123 -11.88 9.33 -5.29
N GLU A 124 -12.13 10.01 -4.19
CA GLU A 124 -11.35 11.18 -3.78
C GLU A 124 -9.86 10.84 -3.49
N HIS A 125 -9.56 9.57 -3.19
CA HIS A 125 -8.21 9.02 -3.04
C HIS A 125 -7.70 8.29 -4.29
N GLY A 126 -8.38 8.44 -5.43
CA GLY A 126 -7.98 7.79 -6.68
C GLY A 126 -8.19 6.28 -6.71
N ILE A 127 -8.98 5.73 -5.76
CA ILE A 127 -9.37 4.32 -5.75
C ILE A 127 -10.65 4.20 -6.56
N VAL A 128 -10.50 3.79 -7.81
CA VAL A 128 -11.60 3.69 -8.79
C VAL A 128 -12.06 2.23 -8.96
N ASP A 129 -13.06 2.04 -9.81
CA ASP A 129 -13.76 0.75 -9.94
C ASP A 129 -12.85 -0.45 -10.27
N GLN A 130 -11.74 -0.22 -10.99
CA GLN A 130 -10.75 -1.26 -11.27
C GLN A 130 -9.87 -1.65 -10.07
N ASP A 131 -9.81 -0.79 -9.05
CA ASP A 131 -8.97 -1.00 -7.84
C ASP A 131 -9.77 -1.64 -6.70
N ARG A 132 -11.09 -1.80 -6.86
CA ARG A 132 -11.99 -2.22 -5.77
C ARG A 132 -13.20 -3.00 -6.29
N ARG A 133 -13.83 -3.72 -5.40
CA ARG A 133 -15.08 -4.41 -5.65
C ARG A 133 -15.98 -4.30 -4.43
N PHE A 134 -17.24 -3.94 -4.65
CA PHE A 134 -18.27 -3.98 -3.63
C PHE A 134 -19.04 -5.31 -3.73
N GLU A 135 -18.99 -6.10 -2.67
CA GLU A 135 -19.81 -7.29 -2.49
C GLU A 135 -20.77 -7.03 -1.33
N LEU A 136 -21.92 -6.49 -1.67
CA LEU A 136 -22.89 -6.02 -0.70
C LEU A 136 -24.04 -7.02 -0.61
N VAL A 137 -24.47 -7.32 0.63
CA VAL A 137 -25.61 -8.18 0.91
C VAL A 137 -26.65 -7.34 1.67
N GLY A 138 -27.81 -7.15 1.09
CA GLY A 138 -28.93 -6.40 1.69
C GLY A 138 -29.14 -5.03 1.09
N ASP A 139 -30.12 -4.30 1.64
CA ASP A 139 -30.49 -2.97 1.23
C ASP A 139 -29.77 -1.91 2.06
N TYR A 140 -29.30 -0.89 1.40
CA TYR A 140 -28.62 0.25 2.00
C TYR A 140 -29.39 1.54 1.65
N PRO A 141 -30.49 1.85 2.36
CA PRO A 141 -31.27 3.04 2.07
C PRO A 141 -30.44 4.31 2.33
N PRO A 142 -30.74 5.40 1.62
CA PRO A 142 -30.18 6.71 1.93
C PRO A 142 -30.45 7.08 3.38
N ARG A 143 -29.44 7.68 4.01
CA ARG A 143 -29.53 8.26 5.36
C ARG A 143 -29.75 9.76 5.25
N ASP A 144 -30.57 10.33 6.11
CA ASP A 144 -30.79 11.77 6.16
C ASP A 144 -29.45 12.51 6.28
N PHE A 145 -28.58 12.00 7.13
CA PHE A 145 -27.20 12.46 7.23
C PHE A 145 -26.27 11.38 7.80
N CYS A 146 -25.00 11.46 7.40
CA CYS A 146 -23.89 10.68 7.94
C CYS A 146 -22.72 11.62 8.16
N THR A 147 -22.22 11.70 9.39
CA THR A 147 -21.18 12.65 9.76
C THR A 147 -19.84 11.94 9.93
N GLN A 148 -18.80 12.47 9.26
CA GLN A 148 -17.41 12.21 9.57
C GLN A 148 -16.93 13.34 10.48
N TYR A 149 -16.41 13.01 11.66
CA TYR A 149 -15.98 14.03 12.62
C TYR A 149 -14.66 13.67 13.28
N ARG A 150 -13.62 14.46 13.03
CA ARG A 150 -12.28 14.34 13.63
C ARG A 150 -11.66 12.94 13.54
N GLU A 151 -11.95 12.23 12.47
CA GLU A 151 -11.43 10.91 12.19
C GLU A 151 -10.76 10.88 10.80
N SER A 152 -9.83 9.95 10.59
CA SER A 152 -9.26 9.76 9.26
C SER A 152 -10.29 9.17 8.31
N ASP A 153 -10.07 9.39 7.00
CA ASP A 153 -10.95 8.79 5.99
C ASP A 153 -10.95 7.26 6.09
N LEU A 154 -9.82 6.66 6.49
CA LEU A 154 -9.74 5.21 6.73
C LEU A 154 -10.64 4.78 7.89
N GLN A 155 -10.55 5.45 9.03
CA GLN A 155 -11.39 5.16 10.19
C GLN A 155 -12.89 5.32 9.86
N PHE A 156 -13.20 6.38 9.10
CA PHE A 156 -14.57 6.63 8.65
C PHE A 156 -15.09 5.50 7.76
N VAL A 157 -14.33 5.09 6.75
CA VAL A 157 -14.69 4.00 5.83
C VAL A 157 -14.84 2.66 6.58
N GLN A 158 -13.95 2.37 7.53
CA GLN A 158 -13.97 1.12 8.28
C GLN A 158 -15.15 0.98 9.26
N ARG A 159 -15.70 2.09 9.74
CA ARG A 159 -16.85 2.03 10.66
C ARG A 159 -18.21 2.10 9.98
N LEU A 160 -18.28 2.36 8.68
CA LEU A 160 -19.52 2.39 7.89
C LEU A 160 -19.99 0.98 7.48
#